data_c0cb1399c9bd2a4a5e16adf7a85199c4
#
_entry.id   c0cb1399c9bd2a4a5e16adf7a85199c4
#
_cell.length_a   1.000
_cell.length_b   1.000
_cell.length_c   1.000
_cell.angle_alpha   90.00
_cell.angle_beta   90.00
_cell.angle_gamma   90.00
#
_symmetry.space_group_name_H-M   'P 1'
#
loop_
_entity.id
_entity.type
_entity.pdbx_description
1 polymer ?
#
loop_
_entity_poly.entity_id
_entity_poly.type
_entity_poly.pdbx_seq_one_letter_code
_entity_poly.pdbx_strand_id
1 'polypeptide(L)'
;MFSCAVSPLFDQTGRLAGAVNITSCREDLERPAHQLALAVTMEATRRMEGAIFRHSFRQAWIATVPGDGGSGLLAYDDDHRIIGACRSARVLLGLTDGMIASGIDLARYIKLDRSPSRHAADLVVRHHRDAVRVLALRD
;
A
#
# COMPACT_ATOMS: atom_id res chain seq x y z
N MET A 1 4.07 -6.83 35.04
CA MET A 1 3.00 -6.75 34.01
C MET A 1 3.65 -6.56 32.65
N PHE A 2 3.23 -7.26 31.61
CA PHE A 2 3.78 -7.09 30.26
C PHE A 2 2.83 -6.22 29.45
N SER A 3 3.37 -5.29 28.67
CA SER A 3 2.61 -4.49 27.70
C SER A 3 3.06 -4.86 26.29
N CYS A 4 2.10 -5.16 25.41
CA CYS A 4 2.38 -5.55 24.04
C CYS A 4 1.64 -4.63 23.04
N ALA A 5 2.33 -4.22 21.99
CA ALA A 5 1.77 -3.59 20.81
C ALA A 5 1.98 -4.52 19.61
N VAL A 6 0.89 -4.89 18.94
CA VAL A 6 0.91 -5.85 17.83
C VAL A 6 0.27 -5.21 16.60
N SER A 7 0.89 -5.38 15.44
CA SER A 7 0.33 -4.97 14.15
C SER A 7 0.42 -6.11 13.14
N PRO A 8 -0.67 -6.42 12.40
CA PRO A 8 -0.63 -7.45 11.36
C PRO A 8 0.27 -7.00 10.20
N LEU A 9 0.99 -7.95 9.62
CA LEU A 9 1.84 -7.79 8.44
C LEU A 9 1.20 -8.53 7.26
N PHE A 10 0.99 -7.84 6.14
CA PHE A 10 0.44 -8.41 4.91
C PHE A 10 1.50 -8.55 3.83
N ASP A 11 1.38 -9.59 3.03
CA ASP A 11 2.25 -9.81 1.88
C ASP A 11 1.86 -8.92 0.68
N GLN A 12 2.62 -9.04 -0.42
CA GLN A 12 2.40 -8.30 -1.66
C GLN A 12 1.04 -8.58 -2.34
N THR A 13 0.36 -9.66 -1.96
CA THR A 13 -0.98 -10.02 -2.46
C THR A 13 -2.11 -9.54 -1.55
N GLY A 14 -1.77 -8.92 -0.41
CA GLY A 14 -2.72 -8.46 0.60
C GLY A 14 -3.20 -9.55 1.54
N ARG A 15 -2.53 -10.71 1.59
CA ARG A 15 -2.83 -11.79 2.53
C ARG A 15 -2.02 -11.63 3.80
N LEU A 16 -2.57 -12.08 4.92
CA LEU A 16 -1.87 -12.03 6.20
C LEU A 16 -0.62 -12.93 6.16
N ALA A 17 0.55 -12.33 6.30
CA ALA A 17 1.84 -13.04 6.33
C ALA A 17 2.36 -13.26 7.76
N GLY A 18 1.98 -12.39 8.71
CA GLY A 18 2.43 -12.48 10.08
C GLY A 18 1.99 -11.30 10.93
N ALA A 19 2.72 -11.05 12.00
CA ALA A 19 2.52 -9.89 12.86
C ALA A 19 3.84 -9.36 13.39
N VAL A 20 3.93 -8.04 13.56
CA VAL A 20 5.03 -7.38 14.26
C VAL A 20 4.57 -7.09 15.68
N ASN A 21 5.38 -7.51 16.66
CA ASN A 21 5.07 -7.33 18.08
C ASN A 21 6.20 -6.57 18.77
N ILE A 22 5.86 -5.55 19.54
CA ILE A 22 6.75 -4.89 20.48
C ILE A 22 6.23 -5.20 21.87
N THR A 23 7.10 -5.84 22.69
CA THR A 23 6.79 -6.18 24.08
C THR A 23 7.67 -5.35 25.02
N SER A 24 7.07 -4.72 26.02
CA SER A 24 7.75 -4.04 27.11
C SER A 24 7.50 -4.76 28.43
N CYS A 25 8.58 -4.95 29.20
CA CYS A 25 8.54 -5.53 30.54
C CYS A 25 8.46 -4.45 31.64
N ARG A 26 8.24 -3.18 31.30
CA ARG A 26 8.15 -2.08 32.26
C ARG A 26 6.78 -2.07 32.92
N GLU A 27 6.77 -1.89 34.24
CA GLU A 27 5.52 -1.85 35.03
C GLU A 27 4.87 -0.46 35.03
N ASP A 28 5.64 0.57 34.68
CA ASP A 28 5.27 2.00 34.72
C ASP A 28 4.88 2.60 33.36
N LEU A 29 4.49 1.76 32.38
CA LEU A 29 4.10 2.25 31.07
C LEU A 29 2.74 2.95 31.16
N GLU A 30 2.77 4.28 31.13
CA GLU A 30 1.58 5.11 31.02
C GLU A 30 0.88 4.92 29.66
N ARG A 31 -0.44 5.17 29.59
CA ARG A 31 -1.24 5.09 28.34
C ARG A 31 -0.60 5.77 27.12
N PRO A 32 0.01 7.00 27.23
CA PRO A 32 0.66 7.64 26.09
C PRO A 32 1.80 6.82 25.50
N ALA A 33 2.62 6.19 26.34
CA ALA A 33 3.73 5.36 25.88
C ALA A 33 3.26 4.11 25.14
N HIS A 34 2.15 3.49 25.58
CA HIS A 34 1.54 2.37 24.88
C HIS A 34 0.96 2.78 23.51
N GLN A 35 0.28 3.92 23.43
CA GLN A 35 -0.21 4.46 22.16
C GLN A 35 0.91 4.77 21.18
N LEU A 36 2.02 5.34 21.66
CA LEU A 36 3.20 5.59 20.85
C LEU A 36 3.81 4.27 20.33
N ALA A 37 3.97 3.27 21.21
CA ALA A 37 4.48 1.95 20.81
C ALA A 37 3.61 1.32 19.72
N LEU A 38 2.29 1.41 19.84
CA LEU A 38 1.36 0.92 18.82
C LEU A 38 1.52 1.69 17.50
N ALA A 39 1.58 3.02 17.53
CA ALA A 39 1.76 3.84 16.34
C ALA A 39 3.07 3.53 15.61
N VAL A 40 4.18 3.37 16.36
CA VAL A 40 5.49 2.98 15.82
C VAL A 40 5.44 1.59 15.20
N THR A 41 4.78 0.63 15.87
CA THR A 41 4.62 -0.73 15.35
C THR A 41 3.84 -0.75 14.04
N MET A 42 2.74 -0.02 13.97
CA MET A 42 1.92 0.11 12.76
C MET A 42 2.70 0.76 11.60
N GLU A 43 3.46 1.81 11.88
CA GLU A 43 4.27 2.48 10.86
C GLU A 43 5.42 1.57 10.36
N ALA A 44 6.08 0.86 11.26
CA ALA A 44 7.10 -0.13 10.89
C ALA A 44 6.52 -1.22 9.98
N THR A 45 5.33 -1.74 10.33
CA THR A 45 4.63 -2.74 9.53
C THR A 45 4.32 -2.22 8.12
N ARG A 46 3.78 -1.00 7.99
CA ARG A 46 3.50 -0.38 6.68
C ARG A 46 4.77 -0.24 5.83
N ARG A 47 5.88 0.13 6.43
CA ARG A 47 7.18 0.23 5.72
C ARG A 47 7.66 -1.14 5.23
N MET A 48 7.53 -2.17 6.07
CA MET A 48 7.86 -3.55 5.69
C MET A 48 6.99 -4.03 4.53
N GLU A 49 5.68 -3.82 4.60
CA GLU A 49 4.74 -4.17 3.51
C GLU A 49 5.10 -3.45 2.21
N GLY A 50 5.41 -2.15 2.28
CA GLY A 50 5.85 -1.37 1.13
C GLY A 50 7.15 -1.88 0.53
N ALA A 51 8.12 -2.28 1.37
CA ALA A 51 9.38 -2.87 0.91
C ALA A 51 9.18 -4.24 0.26
N ILE A 52 8.36 -5.11 0.87
CA ILE A 52 8.00 -6.42 0.31
C ILE A 52 7.33 -6.25 -1.05
N PHE A 53 6.37 -5.33 -1.16
CA PHE A 53 5.66 -5.07 -2.41
C PHE A 53 6.60 -4.59 -3.51
N ARG A 54 7.43 -3.58 -3.25
CA ARG A 54 8.39 -3.06 -4.23
C ARG A 54 9.42 -4.10 -4.64
N HIS A 55 9.89 -4.90 -3.69
CA HIS A 55 10.82 -6.00 -4.01
C HIS A 55 10.19 -7.05 -4.91
N SER A 56 8.95 -7.45 -4.63
CA SER A 56 8.22 -8.46 -5.43
C SER A 56 7.92 -7.98 -6.84
N PHE A 57 7.65 -6.68 -7.01
CA PHE A 57 7.33 -6.06 -8.30
C PHE A 57 8.44 -5.14 -8.83
N ARG A 58 9.71 -5.43 -8.51
CA ARG A 58 10.86 -4.59 -8.88
C ARG A 58 11.05 -4.34 -10.38
N GLN A 59 10.45 -5.18 -11.24
CA GLN A 59 10.51 -5.04 -12.70
C GLN A 59 9.25 -4.40 -13.29
N ALA A 60 8.29 -4.04 -12.46
CA ALA A 60 7.03 -3.43 -12.87
C ALA A 60 7.02 -1.93 -12.53
N TRP A 61 6.11 -1.21 -13.15
CA TRP A 61 5.77 0.13 -12.73
C TRP A 61 4.99 0.09 -11.42
N ILE A 62 5.30 0.98 -10.49
CA ILE A 62 4.59 1.06 -9.22
C ILE A 62 3.91 2.43 -9.11
N ALA A 63 2.60 2.40 -8.91
CA ALA A 63 1.79 3.58 -8.63
C ALA A 63 1.40 3.62 -7.15
N THR A 64 1.43 4.81 -6.57
CA THR A 64 0.96 5.06 -5.20
C THR A 64 -0.42 5.68 -5.25
N VAL A 65 -1.39 5.01 -4.64
CA VAL A 65 -2.78 5.46 -4.53
C VAL A 65 -2.97 6.09 -3.15
N PRO A 66 -3.20 7.40 -3.05
CA PRO A 66 -3.49 8.03 -1.77
C PRO A 66 -4.82 7.54 -1.19
N GLY A 67 -4.88 7.36 0.12
CA GLY A 67 -6.10 7.00 0.83
C GLY A 67 -6.08 7.52 2.26
N ASP A 68 -7.25 7.67 2.88
CA ASP A 68 -7.41 8.24 4.23
C ASP A 68 -6.70 7.43 5.33
N GLY A 69 -6.55 6.13 5.12
CA GLY A 69 -5.85 5.20 6.04
C GLY A 69 -4.38 4.94 5.69
N GLY A 70 -3.82 5.64 4.71
CA GLY A 70 -2.46 5.45 4.18
C GLY A 70 -2.47 5.13 2.69
N SER A 71 -1.31 5.26 2.05
CA SER A 71 -1.17 5.02 0.61
C SER A 71 -1.24 3.53 0.27
N GLY A 72 -1.98 3.20 -0.79
CA GLY A 72 -1.96 1.89 -1.42
C GLY A 72 -0.92 1.82 -2.53
N LEU A 73 -0.39 0.63 -2.80
CA LEU A 73 0.56 0.38 -3.89
C LEU A 73 -0.08 -0.52 -4.95
N LEU A 74 0.06 -0.12 -6.21
CA LEU A 74 -0.31 -0.87 -7.39
C LEU A 74 0.93 -1.18 -8.21
N ALA A 75 1.03 -2.40 -8.73
CA ALA A 75 2.01 -2.76 -9.74
C ALA A 75 1.30 -3.00 -11.08
N TYR A 76 1.86 -2.47 -12.16
CA TYR A 76 1.34 -2.63 -13.52
C TYR A 76 2.47 -2.81 -14.53
N ASP A 77 2.16 -3.47 -15.63
CA ASP A 77 3.10 -3.77 -16.71
C ASP A 77 3.17 -2.63 -17.76
N ASP A 78 4.00 -2.83 -18.77
CA ASP A 78 4.18 -1.85 -19.87
C ASP A 78 2.92 -1.67 -20.74
N ASP A 79 1.99 -2.63 -20.71
CA ASP A 79 0.67 -2.56 -21.36
C ASP A 79 -0.40 -1.91 -20.47
N HIS A 80 0.02 -1.31 -19.35
CA HIS A 80 -0.85 -0.68 -18.35
C HIS A 80 -1.86 -1.65 -17.69
N ARG A 81 -1.55 -2.95 -17.65
CA ARG A 81 -2.38 -3.94 -16.96
C ARG A 81 -1.94 -4.06 -15.51
N ILE A 82 -2.89 -4.05 -14.59
CA ILE A 82 -2.62 -4.25 -13.17
C ILE A 82 -2.21 -5.70 -12.95
N ILE A 83 -0.98 -5.90 -12.45
CA ILE A 83 -0.40 -7.22 -12.15
C ILE A 83 -0.25 -7.48 -10.65
N GLY A 84 -0.44 -6.45 -9.82
CA GLY A 84 -0.41 -6.57 -8.37
C GLY A 84 -1.02 -5.37 -7.67
N ALA A 85 -1.54 -5.60 -6.48
CA ALA A 85 -2.07 -4.55 -5.61
C ALA A 85 -1.90 -4.97 -4.14
N CYS A 86 -1.36 -4.10 -3.31
CA CYS A 86 -1.31 -4.32 -1.88
C CYS A 86 -2.72 -4.24 -1.26
N ARG A 87 -2.87 -4.65 -0.01
CA ARG A 87 -4.16 -4.68 0.68
C ARG A 87 -4.89 -3.33 0.63
N SER A 88 -4.19 -2.23 0.93
CA SER A 88 -4.79 -0.89 0.93
C SER A 88 -5.30 -0.49 -0.45
N ALA A 89 -4.53 -0.73 -1.52
CA ALA A 89 -4.95 -0.46 -2.90
C ALA A 89 -6.14 -1.32 -3.32
N ARG A 90 -6.20 -2.58 -2.90
CA ARG A 90 -7.34 -3.48 -3.17
C ARG A 90 -8.62 -2.95 -2.54
N VAL A 91 -8.56 -2.51 -1.28
CA VAL A 91 -9.71 -1.91 -0.59
C VAL A 91 -10.15 -0.61 -1.25
N LEU A 92 -9.20 0.29 -1.54
CA LEU A 92 -9.49 1.60 -2.14
C LEU A 92 -10.13 1.49 -3.53
N LEU A 93 -9.69 0.53 -4.35
CA LEU A 93 -10.11 0.39 -5.74
C LEU A 93 -11.09 -0.77 -5.97
N GLY A 94 -11.47 -1.50 -4.93
CA GLY A 94 -12.36 -2.66 -5.05
C GLY A 94 -11.76 -3.79 -5.89
N LEU A 95 -10.43 -3.98 -5.87
CA LEU A 95 -9.73 -4.98 -6.67
C LEU A 95 -9.80 -6.37 -6.02
N THR A 96 -10.19 -7.36 -6.80
CA THR A 96 -10.18 -8.78 -6.43
C THR A 96 -9.04 -9.54 -7.12
N ASP A 97 -8.68 -10.72 -6.61
CA ASP A 97 -7.69 -11.59 -7.25
C ASP A 97 -8.09 -11.95 -8.69
N GLY A 98 -9.37 -12.20 -8.93
CA GLY A 98 -9.87 -12.50 -10.28
C GLY A 98 -9.72 -11.34 -11.26
N MET A 99 -9.94 -10.11 -10.80
CA MET A 99 -9.75 -8.91 -11.61
C MET A 99 -8.26 -8.71 -11.98
N ILE A 100 -7.37 -8.90 -11.02
CA ILE A 100 -5.92 -8.79 -11.26
C ILE A 100 -5.47 -9.90 -12.21
N ALA A 101 -5.91 -11.15 -11.99
CA ALA A 101 -5.57 -12.28 -12.84
C ALA A 101 -6.10 -12.13 -14.29
N SER A 102 -7.22 -11.41 -14.48
CA SER A 102 -7.75 -11.10 -15.82
C SER A 102 -6.97 -10.00 -16.55
N GLY A 103 -5.99 -9.38 -15.91
CA GLY A 103 -5.20 -8.30 -16.51
C GLY A 103 -6.02 -7.03 -16.73
N ILE A 104 -6.70 -6.57 -15.70
CA ILE A 104 -7.54 -5.36 -15.77
C ILE A 104 -6.70 -4.14 -16.13
N ASP A 105 -7.21 -3.30 -17.05
CA ASP A 105 -6.54 -2.10 -17.50
C ASP A 105 -6.50 -1.03 -16.39
N LEU A 106 -5.32 -0.49 -16.14
CA LEU A 106 -5.09 0.60 -15.20
C LEU A 106 -5.92 1.84 -15.54
N ALA A 107 -6.13 2.13 -16.82
CA ALA A 107 -6.92 3.28 -17.29
C ALA A 107 -8.38 3.24 -16.82
N ARG A 108 -8.88 2.08 -16.41
CA ARG A 108 -10.21 1.95 -15.80
C ARG A 108 -10.33 2.66 -14.45
N TYR A 109 -9.22 2.74 -13.71
CA TYR A 109 -9.17 3.32 -12.37
C TYR A 109 -8.41 4.64 -12.33
N ILE A 110 -7.48 4.85 -13.26
CA ILE A 110 -6.52 5.94 -13.23
C ILE A 110 -6.56 6.68 -14.55
N LYS A 111 -6.75 8.00 -14.49
CA LYS A 111 -6.64 8.86 -15.66
C LYS A 111 -5.16 9.19 -15.87
N LEU A 112 -4.56 8.60 -16.90
CA LEU A 112 -3.20 8.94 -17.33
C LEU A 112 -3.23 10.34 -17.90
N ASP A 113 -2.72 11.32 -17.17
CA ASP A 113 -2.49 12.65 -17.71
C ASP A 113 -1.20 12.60 -18.56
N ARG A 114 -1.34 12.88 -19.86
CA ARG A 114 -0.23 12.79 -20.83
C ARG A 114 0.73 13.98 -20.75
N SER A 115 0.85 14.65 -19.62
CA SER A 115 1.82 15.72 -19.46
C SER A 115 3.23 15.16 -19.28
N PRO A 116 4.21 15.52 -20.13
CA PRO A 116 5.53 14.91 -20.11
C PRO A 116 6.43 15.53 -19.04
N SER A 117 6.22 15.24 -17.79
CA SER A 117 7.29 15.41 -16.82
C SER A 117 8.19 14.16 -16.88
N ARG A 118 9.46 14.37 -17.19
CA ARG A 118 10.44 13.30 -17.53
C ARG A 118 10.74 12.29 -16.43
N HIS A 119 10.13 12.38 -15.24
CA HIS A 119 10.49 11.56 -14.08
C HIS A 119 9.31 11.02 -13.26
N ALA A 120 8.09 11.47 -13.48
CA ALA A 120 6.89 10.95 -12.83
C ALA A 120 5.67 11.28 -13.68
N ALA A 121 4.80 10.32 -13.91
CA ALA A 121 3.47 10.59 -14.45
C ALA A 121 2.51 10.84 -13.28
N ASP A 122 1.86 11.99 -13.26
CA ASP A 122 0.76 12.25 -12.35
C ASP A 122 -0.45 11.45 -12.83
N LEU A 123 -0.87 10.46 -12.04
CA LEU A 123 -2.03 9.64 -12.33
C LEU A 123 -3.20 10.11 -11.46
N VAL A 124 -4.36 10.31 -12.07
CA VAL A 124 -5.59 10.67 -11.36
C VAL A 124 -6.49 9.45 -11.26
N VAL A 125 -6.64 8.91 -10.06
CA VAL A 125 -7.55 7.78 -9.78
C VAL A 125 -8.97 8.30 -9.66
N ARG A 126 -9.90 7.71 -10.42
CA ARG A 126 -11.34 7.90 -10.19
C ARG A 126 -11.83 6.82 -9.23
N HIS A 127 -12.13 7.20 -7.99
CA HIS A 127 -12.85 6.34 -7.06
C HIS A 127 -14.23 6.93 -6.82
N HIS A 128 -15.27 6.24 -7.25
CA HIS A 128 -16.70 6.47 -7.01
C HIS A 128 -17.27 7.88 -7.18
N ARG A 129 -16.57 8.98 -6.99
CA ARG A 129 -16.96 10.38 -7.21
C ARG A 129 -15.80 11.37 -7.09
N ASP A 130 -14.68 10.96 -6.48
CA ASP A 130 -13.55 11.84 -6.24
C ASP A 130 -12.33 11.43 -7.06
N ALA A 131 -11.65 12.42 -7.65
CA ALA A 131 -10.41 12.20 -8.37
C ALA A 131 -9.23 12.27 -7.36
N VAL A 132 -8.44 11.21 -7.28
CA VAL A 132 -7.26 11.12 -6.41
C VAL A 132 -6.01 11.18 -7.27
N ARG A 133 -5.06 12.04 -6.91
CA ARG A 133 -3.76 12.11 -7.59
C ARG A 133 -2.86 10.96 -7.18
N VAL A 134 -2.19 10.36 -8.15
CA VAL A 134 -1.25 9.25 -7.95
C VAL A 134 0.04 9.58 -8.68
N LEU A 135 1.17 9.36 -8.02
CA LEU A 135 2.49 9.40 -8.63
C LEU A 135 2.91 7.98 -9.01
N ALA A 136 3.23 7.76 -10.27
CA ALA A 136 3.85 6.52 -10.73
C ALA A 136 5.36 6.70 -10.77
N LEU A 137 6.08 5.77 -10.14
CA LEU A 137 7.54 5.71 -10.14
C LEU A 137 7.95 4.39 -10.79
N ARG A 138 8.90 4.45 -11.73
CA ARG A 138 9.56 3.25 -12.24
C ARG A 138 10.81 3.02 -11.40
N ASP A 139 10.95 1.82 -10.88
CA ASP A 139 12.21 1.35 -10.26
C ASP A 139 13.23 0.95 -11.32
#